data_b70a68d91de2c5f18bd0a4e0857bb030
#
_entry.id   b70a68d91de2c5f18bd0a4e0857bb030
#
_cell.length_a   1.000
_cell.length_b   1.000
_cell.length_c   1.000
_cell.angle_alpha   90.00
_cell.angle_beta   90.00
_cell.angle_gamma   90.00
#
_symmetry.space_group_name_H-M   'P 1'
#
loop_
_entity.id
_entity.type
_entity.pdbx_description
1 polymer ?
#
loop_
_entity_poly.entity_id
_entity_poly.type
_entity_poly.pdbx_seq_one_letter_code
_entity_poly.pdbx_strand_id
1 'polypeptide(L)'
;MAIPKKRKLWLFIAAAVVVIVIVALVVKKSQNTKSTKVATEIVETRTIVETVSANGKIQPAKDIKISPYISGEVIELFVKEGDFVEKGTQLAKIDPEIYISNYERVEASYKTAQANEANAKARVAQSESQFTKARLDFNRSKTLWEKEVISDADFETASSTFEVAKADVVAAEESYKSSQFQVSSARASLKEARENLNRTSIYAPNDGTVSKLSVEEGERVTGASQFSAGTEIMRIANLDIMEVNVEVNENDIVRVTLFDTAIIEVDAYLDHDFKGIVTEIATSANTSGVSADQVTNFDVKITMLKDSYAELIKPDAPIPSPFRPGMSATVEIQTETAPNILTISIQAVTTRADTTGRIKSSREKREEMQGKEEADVKNDEKINEYVFVYKDETAKLIKVETGVQDNTYIQITEGLDEGDEVIVAPYRAVSKTLKNGDEVEKVKKEDLFKSEDD
;
A
#
# COMPACT_ATOMS: atom_id res chain seq x y z
N MET A 1 65.49 39.60 73.69
CA MET A 1 66.33 38.86 72.74
C MET A 1 65.88 39.22 71.33
N ALA A 2 66.58 40.04 70.62
CA ALA A 2 66.27 40.52 69.29
C ALA A 2 66.87 39.56 68.25
N ILE A 3 66.00 39.01 67.36
CA ILE A 3 66.43 38.15 66.29
C ILE A 3 67.08 39.00 65.18
N PRO A 4 68.33 38.67 64.72
CA PRO A 4 69.09 39.52 63.81
C PRO A 4 68.35 39.58 62.39
N LYS A 5 68.27 40.83 61.88
CA LYS A 5 67.58 41.17 60.58
C LYS A 5 68.02 40.33 59.38
N LYS A 6 69.16 39.68 59.37
CA LYS A 6 69.68 38.82 58.29
C LYS A 6 68.91 37.47 58.14
N ARG A 7 68.27 36.91 59.20
CA ARG A 7 67.50 35.68 59.12
C ARG A 7 66.12 35.89 58.53
N LYS A 8 65.53 37.08 58.69
CA LYS A 8 64.23 37.40 58.04
C LYS A 8 64.37 37.56 56.53
N LEU A 9 65.48 38.11 56.06
CA LEU A 9 65.74 38.25 54.61
C LEU A 9 65.86 36.88 53.92
N TRP A 10 66.54 35.91 54.58
CA TRP A 10 66.70 34.55 54.06
C TRP A 10 65.37 33.79 54.03
N LEU A 11 64.45 34.02 54.98
CA LEU A 11 63.11 33.45 54.98
C LEU A 11 62.23 34.03 53.87
N PHE A 12 62.37 35.32 53.56
CA PHE A 12 61.65 35.94 52.43
C PHE A 12 62.16 35.41 51.07
N ILE A 13 63.47 35.21 50.93
CA ILE A 13 64.05 34.63 49.72
C ILE A 13 63.58 33.17 49.54
N ALA A 14 63.61 32.38 50.62
CA ALA A 14 63.11 30.99 50.57
C ALA A 14 61.63 30.92 50.25
N ALA A 15 60.77 31.81 50.79
CA ALA A 15 59.39 31.91 50.49
C ALA A 15 59.11 32.33 49.01
N ALA A 16 59.89 33.29 48.50
CA ALA A 16 59.80 33.70 47.09
C ALA A 16 60.23 32.58 46.14
N VAL A 17 61.24 31.78 46.43
CA VAL A 17 61.67 30.63 45.64
C VAL A 17 60.56 29.53 45.65
N VAL A 18 59.97 29.28 46.83
CA VAL A 18 58.85 28.32 46.93
C VAL A 18 57.61 28.77 46.09
N VAL A 19 57.31 30.09 46.13
CA VAL A 19 56.20 30.62 45.28
C VAL A 19 56.55 30.52 43.81
N ILE A 20 57.80 30.80 43.40
CA ILE A 20 58.21 30.63 41.99
C ILE A 20 58.14 29.14 41.56
N VAL A 21 58.58 28.22 42.45
CA VAL A 21 58.47 26.77 42.16
C VAL A 21 56.99 26.32 42.07
N ILE A 22 56.11 26.83 42.94
CA ILE A 22 54.70 26.53 42.90
C ILE A 22 54.08 27.11 41.63
N VAL A 23 54.39 28.33 41.23
CA VAL A 23 53.91 28.94 39.97
C VAL A 23 54.45 28.18 38.78
N ALA A 24 55.74 27.78 38.78
CA ALA A 24 56.31 26.96 37.71
C ALA A 24 55.62 25.55 37.60
N LEU A 25 55.32 24.94 38.76
CA LEU A 25 54.56 23.67 38.80
C LEU A 25 53.10 23.82 38.35
N VAL A 26 52.44 24.92 38.69
CA VAL A 26 51.07 25.23 38.26
C VAL A 26 51.07 25.54 36.77
N VAL A 27 52.00 26.29 36.24
CA VAL A 27 52.14 26.55 34.80
C VAL A 27 52.50 25.27 34.05
N LYS A 28 53.39 24.41 34.56
CA LYS A 28 53.74 23.12 33.96
C LYS A 28 52.51 22.13 34.00
N LYS A 29 51.67 22.19 35.05
CA LYS A 29 50.47 21.39 35.18
C LYS A 29 49.32 21.94 34.28
N SER A 30 49.30 23.24 33.97
CA SER A 30 48.36 23.87 33.06
C SER A 30 48.72 23.63 31.60
N GLN A 31 50.00 23.29 31.28
CA GLN A 31 50.41 22.93 29.91
C GLN A 31 50.21 21.45 29.54
N ASN A 32 49.77 20.62 30.50
CA ASN A 32 49.39 19.26 30.18
C ASN A 32 47.94 19.27 29.67
N THR A 33 47.68 19.91 28.52
CA THR A 33 46.51 19.69 27.71
C THR A 33 46.50 18.20 27.35
N LYS A 34 45.58 17.43 27.94
CA LYS A 34 45.37 16.04 27.55
C LYS A 34 44.98 16.08 26.07
N SER A 35 45.90 15.73 25.17
CA SER A 35 45.58 15.57 23.76
C SER A 35 44.45 14.53 23.67
N THR A 36 43.38 14.87 22.99
CA THR A 36 42.24 13.96 22.83
C THR A 36 42.61 12.91 21.77
N LYS A 37 42.62 11.63 22.19
CA LYS A 37 42.82 10.53 21.23
C LYS A 37 41.68 10.45 20.24
N VAL A 38 41.99 10.44 18.96
CA VAL A 38 41.00 10.42 17.86
C VAL A 38 41.40 9.40 16.79
N ALA A 39 40.40 8.79 16.15
CA ALA A 39 40.61 8.02 14.94
C ALA A 39 40.20 8.85 13.73
N THR A 40 40.98 8.74 12.67
CA THR A 40 40.79 9.46 11.42
C THR A 40 40.46 8.50 10.28
N GLU A 41 39.73 8.98 9.29
CA GLU A 41 39.45 8.31 8.03
C GLU A 41 39.83 9.26 6.88
N ILE A 42 40.30 8.69 5.76
CA ILE A 42 40.67 9.48 4.58
C ILE A 42 39.41 9.69 3.73
N VAL A 43 39.22 10.89 3.23
CA VAL A 43 38.17 11.21 2.29
C VAL A 43 38.45 10.50 0.95
N GLU A 44 37.61 9.58 0.57
CA GLU A 44 37.73 8.77 -0.64
C GLU A 44 36.51 8.89 -1.52
N THR A 45 36.70 8.68 -2.83
CA THR A 45 35.58 8.56 -3.76
C THR A 45 34.97 7.17 -3.70
N ARG A 46 33.67 7.09 -3.49
CA ARG A 46 32.89 5.85 -3.43
C ARG A 46 31.59 6.01 -4.21
N THR A 47 30.95 4.89 -4.52
CA THR A 47 29.58 4.86 -5.01
C THR A 47 28.65 4.70 -3.81
N ILE A 48 27.76 5.65 -3.58
CA ILE A 48 26.69 5.57 -2.60
C ILE A 48 25.41 5.18 -3.30
N VAL A 49 24.68 4.26 -2.70
CA VAL A 49 23.30 3.93 -3.06
C VAL A 49 22.40 4.37 -1.91
N GLU A 50 21.59 5.37 -2.15
CA GLU A 50 20.61 5.79 -1.18
C GLU A 50 19.52 4.73 -1.05
N THR A 51 19.20 4.34 0.19
CA THR A 51 18.20 3.32 0.46
C THR A 51 17.10 3.84 1.37
N VAL A 52 15.87 3.43 1.07
CA VAL A 52 14.70 3.64 1.91
C VAL A 52 14.28 2.29 2.47
N SER A 53 14.39 2.14 3.81
CA SER A 53 13.99 0.91 4.49
C SER A 53 12.53 0.96 4.90
N ALA A 54 11.78 -0.08 4.59
CA ALA A 54 10.37 -0.21 4.95
C ALA A 54 10.01 -1.65 5.30
N ASN A 55 9.06 -1.82 6.23
CA ASN A 55 8.57 -3.12 6.62
C ASN A 55 7.24 -3.42 5.92
N GLY A 56 7.01 -4.67 5.57
CA GLY A 56 5.81 -5.07 4.88
C GLY A 56 5.46 -6.54 5.00
N LYS A 57 4.46 -6.94 4.20
CA LYS A 57 4.01 -8.33 4.13
C LYS A 57 4.01 -8.82 2.71
N ILE A 58 4.43 -10.06 2.55
CA ILE A 58 4.38 -10.77 1.28
C ILE A 58 2.93 -11.17 1.01
N GLN A 59 2.45 -10.85 -0.19
CA GLN A 59 1.11 -11.20 -0.65
C GLN A 59 1.17 -11.61 -2.14
N PRO A 60 0.20 -12.38 -2.63
CA PRO A 60 0.12 -12.67 -4.05
C PRO A 60 -0.33 -11.41 -4.82
N ALA A 61 0.17 -11.23 -6.02
CA ALA A 61 -0.20 -10.11 -6.90
C ALA A 61 -1.71 -10.08 -7.22
N LYS A 62 -2.36 -11.26 -7.20
CA LYS A 62 -3.82 -11.39 -7.36
C LYS A 62 -4.36 -12.28 -6.27
N ASP A 63 -5.21 -11.72 -5.43
CA ASP A 63 -5.96 -12.41 -4.37
C ASP A 63 -7.45 -12.09 -4.52
N ILE A 64 -8.24 -13.11 -4.86
CA ILE A 64 -9.67 -12.97 -5.14
C ILE A 64 -10.47 -13.58 -4.01
N LYS A 65 -11.25 -12.77 -3.34
CA LYS A 65 -12.22 -13.21 -2.33
C LYS A 65 -13.44 -13.80 -3.02
N ILE A 66 -13.78 -15.03 -2.67
CA ILE A 66 -14.97 -15.71 -3.15
C ILE A 66 -16.05 -15.60 -2.09
N SER A 67 -17.12 -14.89 -2.45
CA SER A 67 -18.32 -14.74 -1.61
C SER A 67 -19.55 -15.18 -2.42
N PRO A 68 -20.56 -15.82 -1.80
CA PRO A 68 -21.73 -16.27 -2.49
C PRO A 68 -22.61 -15.06 -2.86
N TYR A 69 -23.39 -15.20 -3.93
CA TYR A 69 -24.44 -14.24 -4.29
C TYR A 69 -25.77 -14.49 -3.58
N ILE A 70 -25.93 -15.71 -3.04
CA ILE A 70 -27.15 -16.18 -2.39
C ILE A 70 -26.83 -16.71 -0.99
N SER A 71 -27.82 -16.68 -0.11
CA SER A 71 -27.68 -17.18 1.25
C SER A 71 -28.16 -18.62 1.35
N GLY A 72 -27.46 -19.44 2.18
CA GLY A 72 -27.84 -20.83 2.40
C GLY A 72 -26.82 -21.55 3.25
N GLU A 73 -26.98 -22.84 3.44
CA GLU A 73 -26.03 -23.73 4.10
C GLU A 73 -25.07 -24.32 3.07
N VAL A 74 -23.79 -24.37 3.40
CA VAL A 74 -22.77 -25.04 2.56
C VAL A 74 -22.88 -26.54 2.79
N ILE A 75 -23.39 -27.26 1.80
CA ILE A 75 -23.60 -28.72 1.92
C ILE A 75 -22.38 -29.53 1.51
N GLU A 76 -21.49 -28.95 0.68
CA GLU A 76 -20.35 -29.67 0.14
C GLU A 76 -19.23 -28.68 -0.23
N LEU A 77 -17.99 -29.02 0.14
CA LEU A 77 -16.78 -28.34 -0.22
C LEU A 77 -15.90 -29.29 -1.05
N PHE A 78 -15.59 -28.92 -2.29
CA PHE A 78 -14.84 -29.76 -3.22
C PHE A 78 -13.34 -29.56 -3.17
N VAL A 79 -12.88 -28.54 -2.44
CA VAL A 79 -11.46 -28.09 -2.39
C VAL A 79 -11.04 -27.86 -0.95
N LYS A 80 -9.74 -27.99 -0.71
CA LYS A 80 -9.09 -27.70 0.57
C LYS A 80 -8.12 -26.54 0.42
N GLU A 81 -7.72 -25.97 1.56
CA GLU A 81 -6.67 -24.98 1.59
C GLU A 81 -5.35 -25.57 1.06
N GLY A 82 -4.74 -24.87 0.10
CA GLY A 82 -3.54 -25.30 -0.60
C GLY A 82 -3.78 -26.01 -1.93
N ASP A 83 -5.03 -26.36 -2.29
CA ASP A 83 -5.34 -26.99 -3.57
C ASP A 83 -5.22 -25.99 -4.72
N PHE A 84 -4.66 -26.44 -5.84
CA PHE A 84 -4.68 -25.70 -7.09
C PHE A 84 -5.99 -25.95 -7.82
N VAL A 85 -6.63 -24.89 -8.30
CA VAL A 85 -7.90 -24.93 -9.03
C VAL A 85 -7.80 -24.19 -10.36
N GLU A 86 -8.38 -24.77 -11.39
CA GLU A 86 -8.51 -24.13 -12.70
C GLU A 86 -9.83 -23.33 -12.77
N LYS A 87 -9.86 -22.35 -13.63
CA LYS A 87 -11.07 -21.57 -13.91
C LYS A 87 -12.23 -22.49 -14.29
N GLY A 88 -13.36 -22.32 -13.60
CA GLY A 88 -14.55 -23.14 -13.80
C GLY A 88 -14.62 -24.42 -12.97
N THR A 89 -13.60 -24.71 -12.15
CA THR A 89 -13.66 -25.80 -11.16
C THR A 89 -14.70 -25.47 -10.11
N GLN A 90 -15.55 -26.43 -9.75
CA GLN A 90 -16.54 -26.28 -8.68
C GLN A 90 -15.82 -26.26 -7.33
N LEU A 91 -16.09 -25.22 -6.54
CA LEU A 91 -15.45 -24.99 -5.26
C LEU A 91 -16.31 -25.40 -4.08
N ALA A 92 -17.57 -24.99 -4.12
CA ALA A 92 -18.53 -25.22 -3.06
C ALA A 92 -19.94 -25.35 -3.61
N LYS A 93 -20.83 -25.99 -2.84
CA LYS A 93 -22.25 -26.10 -3.16
C LYS A 93 -23.07 -25.67 -1.94
N ILE A 94 -23.96 -24.70 -2.19
CA ILE A 94 -24.97 -24.26 -1.24
C ILE A 94 -26.22 -25.09 -1.43
N ASP A 95 -26.99 -25.33 -0.36
CA ASP A 95 -28.24 -26.08 -0.39
C ASP A 95 -29.18 -25.52 -1.48
N PRO A 96 -29.48 -26.30 -2.54
CA PRO A 96 -30.29 -25.86 -3.67
C PRO A 96 -31.79 -26.05 -3.45
N GLU A 97 -32.27 -26.72 -2.40
CA GLU A 97 -33.64 -27.20 -2.29
C GLU A 97 -34.68 -26.09 -2.39
N ILE A 98 -34.48 -24.99 -1.71
CA ILE A 98 -35.37 -23.82 -1.78
C ILE A 98 -35.35 -23.19 -3.17
N TYR A 99 -34.18 -23.15 -3.81
CA TYR A 99 -34.02 -22.57 -5.17
C TYR A 99 -34.61 -23.47 -6.24
N ILE A 100 -34.52 -24.80 -6.10
CA ILE A 100 -35.19 -25.77 -6.97
C ILE A 100 -36.69 -25.60 -6.87
N SER A 101 -37.26 -25.60 -5.68
CA SER A 101 -38.70 -25.39 -5.46
C SER A 101 -39.20 -24.07 -6.03
N ASN A 102 -38.41 -23.00 -5.88
CA ASN A 102 -38.77 -21.71 -6.49
C ASN A 102 -38.71 -21.74 -8.02
N TYR A 103 -37.67 -22.37 -8.60
CA TYR A 103 -37.54 -22.54 -10.05
C TYR A 103 -38.73 -23.31 -10.61
N GLU A 104 -39.12 -24.43 -10.01
CA GLU A 104 -40.27 -25.23 -10.45
C GLU A 104 -41.61 -24.45 -10.37
N ARG A 105 -41.81 -23.70 -9.31
CA ARG A 105 -42.97 -22.82 -9.15
C ARG A 105 -43.08 -21.76 -10.26
N VAL A 106 -41.95 -21.11 -10.56
CA VAL A 106 -41.88 -20.06 -11.60
C VAL A 106 -42.01 -20.71 -13.00
N GLU A 107 -41.44 -21.89 -13.22
CA GLU A 107 -41.62 -22.66 -14.47
C GLU A 107 -43.08 -23.01 -14.70
N ALA A 108 -43.81 -23.43 -13.68
CA ALA A 108 -45.25 -23.68 -13.78
C ALA A 108 -46.04 -22.41 -14.17
N SER A 109 -45.64 -21.24 -13.58
CA SER A 109 -46.24 -19.95 -13.94
C SER A 109 -45.97 -19.58 -15.40
N TYR A 110 -44.74 -19.79 -15.90
CA TYR A 110 -44.38 -19.58 -17.29
C TYR A 110 -45.21 -20.47 -18.25
N LYS A 111 -45.36 -21.77 -17.93
CA LYS A 111 -46.21 -22.71 -18.70
C LYS A 111 -47.66 -22.26 -18.72
N THR A 112 -48.17 -21.70 -17.62
CA THR A 112 -49.52 -21.12 -17.54
C THR A 112 -49.67 -19.91 -18.47
N ALA A 113 -48.69 -19.01 -18.49
CA ALA A 113 -48.70 -17.87 -19.39
C ALA A 113 -48.66 -18.29 -20.86
N GLN A 114 -47.89 -19.33 -21.24
CA GLN A 114 -47.88 -19.90 -22.58
C GLN A 114 -49.24 -20.50 -22.98
N ALA A 115 -49.91 -21.18 -22.04
CA ALA A 115 -51.25 -21.72 -22.30
C ALA A 115 -52.28 -20.60 -22.56
N ASN A 116 -52.17 -19.49 -21.79
CA ASN A 116 -53.01 -18.32 -22.00
C ASN A 116 -52.76 -17.63 -23.36
N GLU A 117 -51.51 -17.56 -23.79
CA GLU A 117 -51.14 -17.06 -25.12
C GLU A 117 -51.73 -17.93 -26.22
N ALA A 118 -51.63 -19.27 -26.10
CA ALA A 118 -52.21 -20.19 -27.04
C ALA A 118 -53.75 -20.04 -27.15
N ASN A 119 -54.42 -19.84 -26.00
CA ASN A 119 -55.88 -19.56 -25.98
C ASN A 119 -56.20 -18.22 -26.64
N ALA A 120 -55.41 -17.15 -26.39
CA ALA A 120 -55.63 -15.86 -27.03
C ALA A 120 -55.42 -15.97 -28.58
N LYS A 121 -54.40 -16.69 -29.01
CA LYS A 121 -54.14 -16.97 -30.42
C LYS A 121 -55.31 -17.71 -31.09
N ALA A 122 -55.89 -18.70 -30.40
CA ALA A 122 -57.10 -19.41 -30.92
C ALA A 122 -58.26 -18.46 -31.03
N ARG A 123 -58.45 -17.50 -30.13
CA ARG A 123 -59.51 -16.46 -30.24
C ARG A 123 -59.29 -15.55 -31.43
N VAL A 124 -58.05 -15.16 -31.76
CA VAL A 124 -57.75 -14.40 -32.98
C VAL A 124 -58.26 -15.18 -34.21
N ALA A 125 -57.84 -16.45 -34.33
CA ALA A 125 -58.28 -17.29 -35.47
C ALA A 125 -59.80 -17.44 -35.56
N GLN A 126 -60.51 -17.48 -34.42
CA GLN A 126 -61.98 -17.50 -34.39
C GLN A 126 -62.57 -16.18 -34.89
N SER A 127 -62.04 -15.02 -34.40
CA SER A 127 -62.52 -13.69 -34.82
C SER A 127 -62.21 -13.43 -36.30
N GLU A 128 -61.05 -13.83 -36.81
CA GLU A 128 -60.70 -13.77 -38.25
C GLU A 128 -61.66 -14.56 -39.12
N SER A 129 -62.09 -15.75 -38.66
CA SER A 129 -63.06 -16.55 -39.37
C SER A 129 -64.42 -15.87 -39.41
N GLN A 130 -64.87 -15.25 -38.30
CA GLN A 130 -66.14 -14.49 -38.27
C GLN A 130 -66.07 -13.24 -39.15
N PHE A 131 -64.95 -12.50 -39.11
CA PHE A 131 -64.71 -11.35 -39.97
C PHE A 131 -64.73 -11.73 -41.45
N THR A 132 -64.12 -12.84 -41.83
CA THR A 132 -64.10 -13.33 -43.19
C THR A 132 -65.54 -13.61 -43.68
N LYS A 133 -66.39 -14.24 -42.85
CA LYS A 133 -67.81 -14.44 -43.17
C LYS A 133 -68.54 -13.11 -43.33
N ALA A 134 -68.40 -12.18 -42.34
CA ALA A 134 -69.04 -10.86 -42.39
C ALA A 134 -68.61 -10.05 -43.61
N ARG A 135 -67.39 -10.13 -44.03
CA ARG A 135 -66.85 -9.47 -45.23
C ARG A 135 -67.46 -10.02 -46.52
N LEU A 136 -67.65 -11.35 -46.63
CA LEU A 136 -68.25 -11.96 -47.77
C LEU A 136 -69.77 -11.58 -47.88
N ASP A 137 -70.43 -11.54 -46.74
CA ASP A 137 -71.85 -11.14 -46.66
C ASP A 137 -72.05 -9.64 -47.01
N PHE A 138 -71.15 -8.77 -46.46
CA PHE A 138 -71.12 -7.34 -46.79
C PHE A 138 -70.86 -7.09 -48.28
N ASN A 139 -69.87 -7.77 -48.89
CA ASN A 139 -69.61 -7.62 -50.34
C ASN A 139 -70.76 -8.07 -51.20
N ARG A 140 -71.44 -9.12 -50.78
CA ARG A 140 -72.69 -9.60 -51.47
C ARG A 140 -73.80 -8.54 -51.36
N SER A 141 -74.06 -8.04 -50.13
CA SER A 141 -75.10 -7.04 -49.88
C SER A 141 -74.76 -5.74 -50.60
N LYS A 142 -73.53 -5.31 -50.69
CA LYS A 142 -73.07 -4.15 -51.43
C LYS A 142 -73.39 -4.26 -52.93
N THR A 143 -73.14 -5.43 -53.56
CA THR A 143 -73.40 -5.67 -54.96
C THR A 143 -74.92 -5.70 -55.22
N LEU A 144 -75.77 -6.20 -54.33
CA LEU A 144 -77.23 -6.21 -54.45
C LEU A 144 -77.83 -4.81 -54.24
N TRP A 145 -77.23 -4.02 -53.30
CA TRP A 145 -77.68 -2.63 -53.07
C TRP A 145 -77.32 -1.74 -54.24
N GLU A 146 -76.15 -1.82 -54.84
CA GLU A 146 -75.74 -1.14 -56.07
C GLU A 146 -76.65 -1.46 -57.26
N LYS A 147 -77.36 -2.63 -57.23
CA LYS A 147 -78.36 -3.05 -58.20
C LYS A 147 -79.81 -2.76 -57.78
N GLU A 148 -79.98 -1.98 -56.70
CA GLU A 148 -81.30 -1.62 -56.15
C GLU A 148 -82.16 -2.80 -55.75
N VAL A 149 -81.59 -3.98 -55.42
CA VAL A 149 -82.32 -5.22 -55.08
C VAL A 149 -82.63 -5.30 -53.58
N ILE A 150 -81.92 -4.65 -52.73
CA ILE A 150 -82.11 -4.62 -51.25
C ILE A 150 -82.28 -3.18 -50.76
N SER A 151 -82.94 -3.02 -49.55
CA SER A 151 -83.15 -1.70 -48.94
C SER A 151 -81.89 -1.13 -48.33
N ASP A 152 -81.84 0.23 -48.14
CA ASP A 152 -80.75 0.93 -47.44
C ASP A 152 -80.55 0.39 -46.03
N ALA A 153 -81.61 0.08 -45.29
CA ALA A 153 -81.58 -0.49 -43.95
C ALA A 153 -80.92 -1.89 -43.90
N ASP A 154 -81.13 -2.72 -44.92
CA ASP A 154 -80.49 -4.04 -45.00
C ASP A 154 -78.98 -3.90 -45.29
N PHE A 155 -78.64 -2.96 -46.18
CA PHE A 155 -77.21 -2.64 -46.44
C PHE A 155 -76.53 -2.09 -45.25
N GLU A 156 -77.12 -1.11 -44.48
CA GLU A 156 -76.61 -0.53 -43.27
C GLU A 156 -76.40 -1.60 -42.19
N THR A 157 -77.32 -2.56 -42.05
CA THR A 157 -77.16 -3.69 -41.12
C THR A 157 -75.94 -4.56 -41.47
N ALA A 158 -75.78 -4.87 -42.78
CA ALA A 158 -74.61 -5.67 -43.24
C ALA A 158 -73.30 -4.91 -43.04
N SER A 159 -73.28 -3.58 -43.27
CA SER A 159 -72.12 -2.70 -43.03
C SER A 159 -71.76 -2.63 -41.56
N SER A 160 -72.76 -2.44 -40.70
CA SER A 160 -72.54 -2.42 -39.24
C SER A 160 -71.96 -3.76 -38.73
N THR A 161 -72.51 -4.89 -39.20
CA THR A 161 -72.05 -6.23 -38.86
C THR A 161 -70.55 -6.45 -39.28
N PHE A 162 -70.20 -5.95 -40.47
CA PHE A 162 -68.85 -6.03 -40.98
C PHE A 162 -67.86 -5.18 -40.07
N GLU A 163 -68.24 -3.94 -39.76
CA GLU A 163 -67.38 -3.08 -38.92
C GLU A 163 -67.25 -3.62 -37.49
N VAL A 164 -68.28 -4.21 -36.90
CA VAL A 164 -68.19 -4.90 -35.59
C VAL A 164 -67.27 -6.09 -35.69
N ALA A 165 -67.36 -6.95 -36.66
CA ALA A 165 -66.55 -8.13 -36.84
C ALA A 165 -65.02 -7.70 -37.04
N LYS A 166 -64.80 -6.59 -37.74
CA LYS A 166 -63.48 -6.03 -37.93
C LYS A 166 -62.89 -5.52 -36.58
N ALA A 167 -63.70 -4.84 -35.79
CA ALA A 167 -63.31 -4.37 -34.47
C ALA A 167 -62.99 -5.55 -33.50
N ASP A 168 -63.73 -6.63 -33.60
CA ASP A 168 -63.51 -7.85 -32.81
C ASP A 168 -62.20 -8.54 -33.18
N VAL A 169 -61.73 -8.51 -34.41
CA VAL A 169 -60.41 -9.01 -34.79
C VAL A 169 -59.28 -8.15 -34.10
N VAL A 170 -59.41 -6.82 -34.24
CA VAL A 170 -58.42 -5.92 -33.62
C VAL A 170 -58.38 -6.12 -32.11
N ALA A 171 -59.52 -6.26 -31.44
CA ALA A 171 -59.58 -6.52 -30.01
C ALA A 171 -58.92 -7.86 -29.61
N ALA A 172 -59.14 -8.91 -30.43
CA ALA A 172 -58.52 -10.22 -30.22
C ALA A 172 -57.00 -10.18 -30.46
N GLU A 173 -56.54 -9.47 -31.49
CA GLU A 173 -55.11 -9.27 -31.79
C GLU A 173 -54.40 -8.52 -30.63
N GLU A 174 -55.00 -7.44 -30.13
CA GLU A 174 -54.40 -6.71 -28.99
C GLU A 174 -54.43 -7.55 -27.70
N SER A 175 -55.45 -8.37 -27.48
CA SER A 175 -55.47 -9.35 -26.39
C SER A 175 -54.38 -10.41 -26.53
N TYR A 176 -54.14 -10.91 -27.74
CA TYR A 176 -53.06 -11.85 -28.03
C TYR A 176 -51.71 -11.19 -27.79
N LYS A 177 -51.48 -9.97 -28.25
CA LYS A 177 -50.26 -9.19 -28.01
C LYS A 177 -50.03 -8.95 -26.51
N SER A 178 -51.06 -8.65 -25.73
CA SER A 178 -51.00 -8.54 -24.29
C SER A 178 -50.55 -9.87 -23.65
N SER A 179 -51.04 -11.01 -24.10
CA SER A 179 -50.64 -12.32 -23.60
C SER A 179 -49.18 -12.66 -23.96
N GLN A 180 -48.67 -12.21 -25.12
CA GLN A 180 -47.26 -12.32 -25.49
C GLN A 180 -46.37 -11.55 -24.50
N PHE A 181 -46.76 -10.34 -24.09
CA PHE A 181 -46.04 -9.61 -23.08
C PHE A 181 -46.05 -10.31 -21.72
N GLN A 182 -47.14 -10.96 -21.34
CA GLN A 182 -47.22 -11.78 -20.13
C GLN A 182 -46.25 -12.97 -20.18
N VAL A 183 -46.16 -13.66 -21.35
CA VAL A 183 -45.17 -14.74 -21.56
C VAL A 183 -43.75 -14.21 -21.47
N SER A 184 -43.46 -13.05 -22.05
CA SER A 184 -42.14 -12.42 -21.98
C SER A 184 -41.75 -12.08 -20.52
N SER A 185 -42.67 -11.53 -19.73
CA SER A 185 -42.50 -11.25 -18.32
C SER A 185 -42.26 -12.52 -17.50
N ALA A 186 -43.09 -13.55 -17.70
CA ALA A 186 -42.92 -14.83 -17.01
C ALA A 186 -41.62 -15.54 -17.40
N ARG A 187 -41.18 -15.39 -18.66
CA ARG A 187 -39.87 -15.90 -19.11
C ARG A 187 -38.70 -15.19 -18.43
N ALA A 188 -38.78 -13.87 -18.22
CA ALA A 188 -37.76 -13.12 -17.48
C ALA A 188 -37.67 -13.61 -16.03
N SER A 189 -38.81 -13.81 -15.35
CA SER A 189 -38.84 -14.37 -13.99
C SER A 189 -38.28 -15.79 -13.92
N LEU A 190 -38.55 -16.63 -14.94
CA LEU A 190 -37.98 -17.97 -15.01
C LEU A 190 -36.46 -17.94 -15.18
N LYS A 191 -35.94 -17.02 -16.00
CA LYS A 191 -34.52 -16.82 -16.17
C LYS A 191 -33.88 -16.43 -14.85
N GLU A 192 -34.46 -15.49 -14.11
CA GLU A 192 -33.97 -15.07 -12.79
C GLU A 192 -33.92 -16.24 -11.78
N ALA A 193 -35.02 -17.03 -11.70
CA ALA A 193 -35.07 -18.19 -10.82
C ALA A 193 -34.00 -19.23 -11.19
N ARG A 194 -33.76 -19.43 -12.49
CA ARG A 194 -32.71 -20.33 -12.99
C ARG A 194 -31.29 -19.83 -12.64
N GLU A 195 -31.04 -18.55 -12.80
CA GLU A 195 -29.75 -17.96 -12.42
C GLU A 195 -29.51 -18.09 -10.92
N ASN A 196 -30.53 -17.88 -10.08
CA ASN A 196 -30.38 -18.05 -8.64
C ASN A 196 -30.13 -19.52 -8.28
N LEU A 197 -30.71 -20.48 -8.99
CA LEU A 197 -30.41 -21.90 -8.84
C LEU A 197 -28.95 -22.21 -9.27
N ASN A 198 -28.50 -21.67 -10.40
CA ASN A 198 -27.11 -21.85 -10.85
C ASN A 198 -26.10 -21.32 -9.85
N ARG A 199 -26.43 -20.23 -9.16
CA ARG A 199 -25.57 -19.59 -8.15
C ARG A 199 -25.44 -20.41 -6.85
N THR A 200 -26.20 -21.50 -6.69
CA THR A 200 -25.98 -22.43 -5.58
C THR A 200 -24.67 -23.20 -5.72
N SER A 201 -24.16 -23.37 -6.94
CA SER A 201 -22.86 -23.94 -7.24
C SER A 201 -21.87 -22.83 -7.48
N ILE A 202 -20.81 -22.80 -6.69
CA ILE A 202 -19.77 -21.76 -6.72
C ILE A 202 -18.58 -22.31 -7.48
N TYR A 203 -18.11 -21.54 -8.49
CA TYR A 203 -17.03 -21.93 -9.37
C TYR A 203 -15.86 -20.95 -9.28
N ALA A 204 -14.64 -21.44 -9.54
CA ALA A 204 -13.43 -20.62 -9.62
C ALA A 204 -13.52 -19.63 -10.80
N PRO A 205 -13.35 -18.31 -10.55
CA PRO A 205 -13.36 -17.31 -11.62
C PRO A 205 -12.08 -17.31 -12.45
N ASN A 206 -10.95 -17.70 -11.86
CA ASN A 206 -9.60 -17.76 -12.46
C ASN A 206 -8.85 -18.98 -11.93
N ASP A 207 -7.75 -19.30 -12.62
CA ASP A 207 -6.77 -20.28 -12.14
C ASP A 207 -6.04 -19.71 -10.91
N GLY A 208 -5.72 -20.57 -9.95
CA GLY A 208 -4.99 -20.19 -8.74
C GLY A 208 -5.01 -21.26 -7.66
N THR A 209 -4.43 -20.95 -6.53
CA THR A 209 -4.39 -21.82 -5.34
C THR A 209 -5.34 -21.28 -4.29
N VAL A 210 -6.06 -22.15 -3.60
CA VAL A 210 -6.90 -21.78 -2.45
C VAL A 210 -5.98 -21.35 -1.31
N SER A 211 -5.84 -20.03 -1.13
CA SER A 211 -4.94 -19.45 -0.13
C SER A 211 -5.52 -19.44 1.28
N LYS A 212 -6.85 -19.43 1.37
CA LYS A 212 -7.59 -19.47 2.63
C LYS A 212 -8.97 -20.08 2.43
N LEU A 213 -9.38 -20.94 3.34
CA LEU A 213 -10.74 -21.46 3.46
C LEU A 213 -11.35 -20.92 4.76
N SER A 214 -12.44 -20.13 4.64
CA SER A 214 -13.02 -19.40 5.78
C SER A 214 -14.30 -20.03 6.33
N VAL A 215 -14.82 -21.08 5.69
CA VAL A 215 -16.08 -21.76 6.06
C VAL A 215 -15.92 -23.27 6.06
N GLU A 216 -16.77 -23.94 6.83
CA GLU A 216 -16.84 -25.41 6.92
C GLU A 216 -18.16 -25.94 6.33
N GLU A 217 -18.19 -27.25 6.01
CA GLU A 217 -19.44 -27.92 5.61
C GLU A 217 -20.45 -27.88 6.75
N GLY A 218 -21.71 -27.57 6.42
CA GLY A 218 -22.79 -27.35 7.38
C GLY A 218 -22.90 -25.91 7.88
N GLU A 219 -21.97 -25.04 7.53
CA GLU A 219 -22.00 -23.62 7.94
C GLU A 219 -22.97 -22.82 7.06
N ARG A 220 -23.68 -21.86 7.68
CA ARG A 220 -24.60 -20.98 6.98
C ARG A 220 -23.92 -19.71 6.51
N VAL A 221 -23.94 -19.47 5.21
CA VAL A 221 -23.36 -18.29 4.55
C VAL A 221 -24.45 -17.31 4.11
N THR A 222 -24.09 -16.04 4.12
CA THR A 222 -24.95 -14.95 3.63
C THR A 222 -24.45 -14.43 2.29
N GLY A 223 -25.37 -14.27 1.35
CA GLY A 223 -25.05 -13.69 0.05
C GLY A 223 -24.67 -12.21 0.13
N ALA A 224 -23.83 -11.77 -0.79
CA ALA A 224 -23.52 -10.37 -0.97
C ALA A 224 -24.78 -9.58 -1.33
N SER A 225 -25.00 -8.44 -0.67
CA SER A 225 -26.13 -7.55 -0.87
C SER A 225 -25.68 -6.10 -0.95
N GLN A 226 -26.62 -5.19 -1.25
CA GLN A 226 -26.33 -3.74 -1.28
C GLN A 226 -25.81 -3.20 0.06
N PHE A 227 -26.08 -3.90 1.17
CA PHE A 227 -25.75 -3.46 2.53
C PHE A 227 -24.71 -4.34 3.22
N SER A 228 -24.25 -5.43 2.59
CA SER A 228 -23.30 -6.38 3.15
C SER A 228 -22.45 -7.02 2.08
N ALA A 229 -21.14 -7.10 2.33
CA ALA A 229 -20.20 -7.77 1.43
C ALA A 229 -20.41 -9.30 1.31
N GLY A 230 -21.32 -9.87 2.13
CA GLY A 230 -21.53 -11.31 2.20
C GLY A 230 -20.43 -12.03 3.01
N THR A 231 -20.65 -13.32 3.25
CA THR A 231 -19.67 -14.18 3.94
C THR A 231 -18.55 -14.54 2.96
N GLU A 232 -17.28 -14.34 3.37
CA GLU A 232 -16.13 -14.84 2.61
C GLU A 232 -16.06 -16.37 2.79
N ILE A 233 -16.20 -17.12 1.69
CA ILE A 233 -16.10 -18.59 1.71
C ILE A 233 -14.63 -19.00 1.65
N MET A 234 -13.89 -18.49 0.67
CA MET A 234 -12.48 -18.79 0.46
C MET A 234 -11.80 -17.68 -0.34
N ARG A 235 -10.49 -17.77 -0.44
CA ARG A 235 -9.66 -16.93 -1.31
C ARG A 235 -8.92 -17.79 -2.31
N ILE A 236 -8.86 -17.30 -3.54
CA ILE A 236 -8.05 -17.89 -4.60
C ILE A 236 -6.98 -16.90 -4.99
N ALA A 237 -5.74 -17.30 -4.84
CA ALA A 237 -4.56 -16.48 -5.06
C ALA A 237 -3.70 -17.08 -6.18
N ASN A 238 -3.14 -16.21 -7.02
CA ASN A 238 -2.09 -16.62 -7.92
C ASN A 238 -0.74 -16.50 -7.20
N LEU A 239 -0.16 -17.63 -6.82
CA LEU A 239 1.11 -17.70 -6.10
C LEU A 239 2.34 -17.69 -7.02
N ASP A 240 2.17 -17.61 -8.34
CA ASP A 240 3.28 -17.52 -9.30
C ASP A 240 4.00 -16.16 -9.26
N ILE A 241 3.27 -15.12 -8.89
CA ILE A 241 3.78 -13.75 -8.78
C ILE A 241 3.48 -13.27 -7.37
N MET A 242 4.56 -13.07 -6.61
CA MET A 242 4.48 -12.57 -5.25
C MET A 242 4.92 -11.12 -5.20
N GLU A 243 4.27 -10.34 -4.36
CA GLU A 243 4.57 -8.93 -4.11
C GLU A 243 4.76 -8.71 -2.62
N VAL A 244 5.60 -7.77 -2.26
CA VAL A 244 5.68 -7.24 -0.89
C VAL A 244 4.95 -5.93 -0.86
N ASN A 245 3.95 -5.80 -0.01
CA ASN A 245 3.31 -4.53 0.28
C ASN A 245 3.96 -3.92 1.50
N VAL A 246 4.72 -2.84 1.30
CA VAL A 246 5.45 -2.13 2.35
C VAL A 246 4.82 -0.78 2.65
N GLU A 247 4.93 -0.35 3.91
CA GLU A 247 4.49 0.97 4.36
C GLU A 247 5.69 1.91 4.46
N VAL A 248 5.77 2.88 3.54
CA VAL A 248 6.83 3.88 3.48
C VAL A 248 6.36 5.18 4.12
N ASN A 249 7.22 5.79 4.95
CA ASN A 249 6.90 7.05 5.62
C ASN A 249 6.78 8.23 4.63
N GLU A 250 5.98 9.24 4.98
CA GLU A 250 5.77 10.47 4.17
C GLU A 250 7.08 11.19 3.81
N ASN A 251 8.07 11.20 4.69
CA ASN A 251 9.35 11.86 4.43
C ASN A 251 10.20 11.11 3.40
N ASP A 252 10.01 9.81 3.27
CA ASP A 252 10.82 8.93 2.44
C ASP A 252 10.18 8.62 1.09
N ILE A 253 8.82 8.66 1.01
CA ILE A 253 8.08 8.34 -0.21
C ILE A 253 8.43 9.24 -1.39
N VAL A 254 8.83 10.49 -1.12
CA VAL A 254 9.20 11.47 -2.15
C VAL A 254 10.42 11.01 -2.96
N ARG A 255 11.28 10.17 -2.36
CA ARG A 255 12.51 9.64 -2.98
C ARG A 255 12.26 8.34 -3.75
N VAL A 256 11.17 7.63 -3.46
CA VAL A 256 10.84 6.35 -4.11
C VAL A 256 10.20 6.60 -5.46
N THR A 257 10.72 5.93 -6.49
CA THR A 257 10.21 6.02 -7.87
C THR A 257 9.78 4.66 -8.40
N LEU A 258 8.93 4.67 -9.43
CA LEU A 258 8.55 3.43 -10.13
C LEU A 258 9.79 2.82 -10.80
N PHE A 259 9.89 1.49 -10.69
CA PHE A 259 10.99 0.66 -11.20
C PHE A 259 12.29 0.75 -10.40
N ASP A 260 12.30 1.39 -9.24
CA ASP A 260 13.42 1.26 -8.32
C ASP A 260 13.64 -0.20 -7.95
N THR A 261 14.90 -0.60 -7.86
CA THR A 261 15.26 -1.94 -7.41
C THR A 261 15.19 -2.00 -5.89
N ALA A 262 14.77 -3.16 -5.37
CA ALA A 262 14.67 -3.37 -3.94
C ALA A 262 15.32 -4.69 -3.53
N ILE A 263 15.99 -4.67 -2.39
CA ILE A 263 16.48 -5.86 -1.71
C ILE A 263 15.44 -6.22 -0.65
N ILE A 264 15.02 -7.47 -0.63
CA ILE A 264 13.94 -7.97 0.23
C ILE A 264 14.51 -9.03 1.14
N GLU A 265 14.52 -8.76 2.42
CA GLU A 265 14.89 -9.69 3.47
C GLU A 265 13.60 -10.27 4.08
N VAL A 266 13.42 -11.57 3.96
CA VAL A 266 12.24 -12.26 4.48
C VAL A 266 12.59 -12.91 5.82
N ASP A 267 11.82 -12.64 6.88
CA ASP A 267 12.09 -13.13 8.24
C ASP A 267 12.20 -14.66 8.33
N ALA A 268 11.54 -15.38 7.42
CA ALA A 268 11.61 -16.83 7.35
C ALA A 268 12.86 -17.38 6.65
N TYR A 269 13.64 -16.54 5.96
CA TYR A 269 14.80 -16.90 5.14
C TYR A 269 15.97 -15.94 5.40
N LEU A 270 16.49 -15.94 6.62
CA LEU A 270 17.51 -14.97 7.09
C LEU A 270 18.84 -15.01 6.33
N ASP A 271 19.15 -16.11 5.64
CA ASP A 271 20.41 -16.27 4.89
C ASP A 271 20.27 -15.92 3.40
N HIS A 272 19.12 -15.40 2.95
CA HIS A 272 18.85 -15.12 1.55
C HIS A 272 18.22 -13.74 1.35
N ASP A 273 18.87 -12.94 0.53
CA ASP A 273 18.36 -11.66 0.05
C ASP A 273 17.66 -11.86 -1.30
N PHE A 274 16.41 -11.42 -1.37
CA PHE A 274 15.62 -11.50 -2.59
C PHE A 274 15.60 -10.13 -3.28
N LYS A 275 15.45 -10.16 -4.61
CA LYS A 275 15.37 -8.94 -5.40
C LYS A 275 13.95 -8.68 -5.86
N GLY A 276 13.57 -7.42 -5.83
CA GLY A 276 12.28 -6.94 -6.30
C GLY A 276 12.38 -5.64 -7.08
N ILE A 277 11.27 -5.24 -7.67
CA ILE A 277 11.12 -3.98 -8.38
C ILE A 277 9.85 -3.30 -7.90
N VAL A 278 9.91 -1.99 -7.65
CA VAL A 278 8.75 -1.17 -7.31
C VAL A 278 7.80 -1.10 -8.51
N THR A 279 6.59 -1.63 -8.35
CA THR A 279 5.58 -1.68 -9.43
C THR A 279 4.43 -0.72 -9.22
N GLU A 280 4.11 -0.37 -7.98
CA GLU A 280 3.00 0.52 -7.66
C GLU A 280 3.33 1.35 -6.42
N ILE A 281 3.01 2.64 -6.47
CA ILE A 281 3.13 3.57 -5.33
C ILE A 281 1.74 4.14 -5.09
N ALA A 282 1.18 3.97 -3.89
CA ALA A 282 -0.13 4.51 -3.57
C ALA A 282 -0.10 6.04 -3.56
N THR A 283 -1.08 6.65 -4.20
CA THR A 283 -1.25 8.12 -4.23
C THR A 283 -1.97 8.67 -3.01
N SER A 284 -2.55 7.80 -2.19
CA SER A 284 -3.27 8.17 -0.97
C SER A 284 -2.57 7.58 0.24
N ALA A 285 -2.41 8.40 1.26
CA ALA A 285 -1.86 7.96 2.53
C ALA A 285 -2.84 7.04 3.28
N ASN A 286 -2.31 6.01 3.92
CA ASN A 286 -3.03 5.21 4.90
C ASN A 286 -3.03 5.96 6.23
N THR A 287 -4.18 6.56 6.55
CA THR A 287 -4.39 7.20 7.85
C THR A 287 -5.12 6.22 8.77
N SER A 288 -4.37 5.39 9.46
CA SER A 288 -4.94 4.48 10.47
C SER A 288 -4.88 5.13 11.86
N GLY A 289 -6.02 5.58 12.36
CA GLY A 289 -6.16 6.02 13.76
C GLY A 289 -6.63 7.47 13.94
N VAL A 290 -7.34 7.71 15.04
CA VAL A 290 -7.94 9.00 15.48
C VAL A 290 -7.06 9.59 16.58
N SER A 291 -5.78 9.84 16.31
CA SER A 291 -4.85 10.39 17.31
C SER A 291 -4.00 11.52 16.72
N ALA A 292 -3.68 12.51 17.54
CA ALA A 292 -2.91 13.69 17.13
C ALA A 292 -1.42 13.43 16.78
N ASP A 293 -0.93 12.20 17.00
CA ASP A 293 0.42 11.75 16.66
C ASP A 293 0.38 10.70 15.53
N GLN A 294 -0.37 10.99 14.47
CA GLN A 294 -0.54 10.06 13.37
C GLN A 294 0.66 10.05 12.44
N VAL A 295 1.31 8.89 12.32
CA VAL A 295 2.34 8.66 11.29
C VAL A 295 1.63 8.44 9.96
N THR A 296 1.95 9.26 8.97
CA THR A 296 1.43 9.14 7.62
C THR A 296 2.32 8.19 6.83
N ASN A 297 1.78 7.05 6.40
CA ASN A 297 2.48 6.07 5.59
C ASN A 297 1.79 5.91 4.23
N PHE A 298 2.57 5.54 3.22
CA PHE A 298 2.10 5.23 1.88
C PHE A 298 2.41 3.79 1.54
N ASP A 299 1.44 3.10 0.95
CA ASP A 299 1.63 1.73 0.49
C ASP A 299 2.44 1.70 -0.79
N VAL A 300 3.49 0.89 -0.80
CA VAL A 300 4.33 0.64 -1.98
C VAL A 300 4.33 -0.86 -2.25
N LYS A 301 4.01 -1.26 -3.49
CA LYS A 301 4.05 -2.66 -3.90
C LYS A 301 5.32 -2.93 -4.68
N ILE A 302 6.00 -3.98 -4.28
CA ILE A 302 7.26 -4.40 -4.84
C ILE A 302 7.13 -5.84 -5.31
N THR A 303 7.18 -6.05 -6.62
CA THR A 303 7.09 -7.39 -7.20
C THR A 303 8.41 -8.11 -7.05
N MET A 304 8.39 -9.31 -6.48
CA MET A 304 9.55 -10.17 -6.30
C MET A 304 9.97 -10.79 -7.65
N LEU A 305 11.26 -10.72 -7.97
CA LEU A 305 11.80 -11.32 -9.20
C LEU A 305 11.93 -12.83 -9.02
N LYS A 306 11.34 -13.61 -9.93
CA LYS A 306 11.38 -15.09 -9.89
C LYS A 306 12.80 -15.65 -9.89
N ASP A 307 13.72 -14.98 -10.57
CA ASP A 307 15.12 -15.40 -10.66
C ASP A 307 15.82 -15.38 -9.30
N SER A 308 15.37 -14.50 -8.38
CA SER A 308 15.99 -14.37 -7.05
C SER A 308 15.64 -15.51 -6.09
N TYR A 309 14.57 -16.27 -6.35
CA TYR A 309 14.14 -17.38 -5.50
C TYR A 309 13.94 -18.71 -6.28
N ALA A 310 14.42 -18.77 -7.52
CA ALA A 310 14.29 -19.97 -8.37
C ALA A 310 14.87 -21.23 -7.74
N GLU A 311 15.96 -21.09 -6.97
CA GLU A 311 16.63 -22.20 -6.28
C GLU A 311 15.79 -22.80 -5.14
N LEU A 312 14.86 -22.03 -4.57
CA LEU A 312 13.98 -22.45 -3.48
C LEU A 312 12.70 -23.14 -3.98
N ILE A 313 12.42 -23.04 -5.29
CA ILE A 313 11.24 -23.67 -5.88
C ILE A 313 11.53 -25.16 -6.04
N LYS A 314 10.74 -25.98 -5.33
CA LYS A 314 10.79 -27.44 -5.47
C LYS A 314 9.88 -27.86 -6.64
N PRO A 315 10.39 -28.58 -7.67
CA PRO A 315 9.59 -28.95 -8.86
C PRO A 315 8.34 -29.78 -8.53
N ASP A 316 8.39 -30.57 -7.45
CA ASP A 316 7.31 -31.47 -7.04
C ASP A 316 6.44 -30.90 -5.91
N ALA A 317 6.60 -29.63 -5.54
CA ALA A 317 5.79 -29.02 -4.50
C ALA A 317 4.38 -28.70 -5.03
N PRO A 318 3.31 -28.98 -4.29
CA PRO A 318 1.95 -28.65 -4.70
C PRO A 318 1.70 -27.14 -4.80
N ILE A 319 2.59 -26.33 -4.20
CA ILE A 319 2.52 -24.87 -4.21
C ILE A 319 3.77 -24.35 -4.95
N PRO A 320 3.61 -23.57 -6.03
CA PRO A 320 4.72 -23.13 -6.88
C PRO A 320 5.64 -22.07 -6.24
N SER A 321 5.24 -21.48 -5.11
CA SER A 321 6.02 -20.44 -4.41
C SER A 321 6.55 -20.95 -3.08
N PRO A 322 7.80 -20.62 -2.70
CA PRO A 322 8.33 -20.87 -1.36
C PRO A 322 7.71 -19.96 -0.30
N PHE A 323 7.14 -18.82 -0.73
CA PHE A 323 6.54 -17.83 0.14
C PHE A 323 5.05 -18.12 0.38
N ARG A 324 4.60 -17.81 1.60
CA ARG A 324 3.20 -17.88 1.96
C ARG A 324 2.62 -16.48 2.16
N PRO A 325 1.39 -16.21 1.72
CA PRO A 325 0.72 -14.94 2.00
C PRO A 325 0.73 -14.62 3.50
N GLY A 326 1.11 -13.39 3.83
CA GLY A 326 1.19 -12.92 5.22
C GLY A 326 2.56 -13.01 5.88
N MET A 327 3.58 -13.60 5.23
CA MET A 327 4.96 -13.56 5.73
C MET A 327 5.45 -12.11 5.82
N SER A 328 6.19 -11.79 6.89
CA SER A 328 6.83 -10.48 7.07
C SER A 328 8.13 -10.40 6.29
N ALA A 329 8.41 -9.21 5.79
CA ALA A 329 9.66 -8.88 5.11
C ALA A 329 10.07 -7.45 5.39
N THR A 330 11.37 -7.23 5.47
CA THR A 330 11.99 -5.90 5.46
C THR A 330 12.52 -5.64 4.07
N VAL A 331 12.29 -4.46 3.55
CA VAL A 331 12.68 -4.09 2.19
C VAL A 331 13.54 -2.85 2.22
N GLU A 332 14.68 -2.91 1.52
CA GLU A 332 15.54 -1.77 1.25
C GLU A 332 15.37 -1.36 -0.22
N ILE A 333 14.66 -0.27 -0.45
CA ILE A 333 14.43 0.30 -1.79
C ILE A 333 15.63 1.15 -2.14
N GLN A 334 16.32 0.84 -3.24
CA GLN A 334 17.44 1.58 -3.77
C GLN A 334 16.91 2.71 -4.65
N THR A 335 16.97 3.95 -4.15
CA THR A 335 16.36 5.11 -4.80
C THR A 335 17.33 5.83 -5.73
N GLU A 336 18.43 6.33 -5.21
CA GLU A 336 19.42 7.08 -6.00
C GLU A 336 20.80 6.41 -5.90
N THR A 337 21.47 6.28 -7.03
CA THR A 337 22.85 5.79 -7.08
C THR A 337 23.76 6.92 -7.56
N ALA A 338 24.64 7.38 -6.68
CA ALA A 338 25.62 8.41 -6.98
C ALA A 338 27.03 7.79 -7.08
N PRO A 339 27.55 7.57 -8.30
CA PRO A 339 28.86 6.98 -8.51
C PRO A 339 29.98 8.01 -8.37
N ASN A 340 31.14 7.55 -7.82
CA ASN A 340 32.38 8.33 -7.75
C ASN A 340 32.23 9.71 -7.06
N ILE A 341 31.54 9.75 -5.94
CA ILE A 341 31.37 10.95 -5.12
C ILE A 341 32.28 10.93 -3.92
N LEU A 342 32.75 12.10 -3.46
CA LEU A 342 33.52 12.23 -2.23
C LEU A 342 32.67 11.86 -1.03
N THR A 343 33.17 10.96 -0.20
CA THR A 343 32.43 10.40 0.93
C THR A 343 33.21 10.35 2.21
N ILE A 344 32.51 10.52 3.32
CA ILE A 344 33.02 10.34 4.67
C ILE A 344 32.03 9.54 5.51
N SER A 345 32.51 8.93 6.59
CA SER A 345 31.60 8.28 7.56
C SER A 345 30.65 9.32 8.17
N ILE A 346 29.34 8.98 8.26
CA ILE A 346 28.29 9.84 8.85
C ILE A 346 28.68 10.30 10.26
N GLN A 347 29.45 9.47 11.01
CA GLN A 347 29.90 9.79 12.36
C GLN A 347 30.88 10.99 12.43
N ALA A 348 31.49 11.39 11.32
CA ALA A 348 32.39 12.53 11.24
C ALA A 348 31.64 13.87 11.12
N VAL A 349 30.38 13.85 10.63
CA VAL A 349 29.59 15.06 10.46
C VAL A 349 28.95 15.46 11.79
N THR A 350 29.05 16.73 12.12
CA THR A 350 28.45 17.31 13.32
C THR A 350 27.69 18.59 12.98
N THR A 351 26.51 18.75 13.55
CA THR A 351 25.73 19.97 13.47
C THR A 351 26.04 20.85 14.69
N ARG A 352 26.55 22.05 14.48
CA ARG A 352 26.78 23.01 15.55
C ARG A 352 26.09 24.33 15.23
N ALA A 353 25.38 24.89 16.22
CA ALA A 353 24.93 26.26 16.15
C ALA A 353 26.19 27.18 16.12
N ASP A 354 26.23 28.12 15.19
CA ASP A 354 27.31 29.05 15.00
C ASP A 354 27.63 29.77 16.31
N THR A 355 28.71 29.38 16.99
CA THR A 355 29.16 29.99 18.26
C THR A 355 30.15 31.11 18.00
N THR A 356 30.07 31.82 16.89
CA THR A 356 30.80 33.09 16.65
C THR A 356 30.13 34.32 17.26
N GLY A 357 29.02 34.12 18.00
CA GLY A 357 28.34 35.19 18.70
C GLY A 357 28.17 34.84 20.19
N ARG A 358 28.92 35.54 21.06
CA ARG A 358 28.66 35.79 22.47
C ARG A 358 27.56 34.94 23.08
N ILE A 359 27.92 34.06 24.01
CA ILE A 359 26.96 33.35 24.87
C ILE A 359 26.05 34.44 25.50
N LYS A 360 24.91 34.66 24.94
CA LYS A 360 23.85 35.46 25.58
C LYS A 360 23.46 34.76 26.86
N SER A 361 23.62 35.48 27.98
CA SER A 361 23.31 34.94 29.30
C SER A 361 21.83 34.56 29.35
N SER A 362 21.47 33.58 30.17
CA SER A 362 20.09 33.14 30.41
C SER A 362 19.13 34.25 30.80
N ARG A 363 19.67 35.44 31.14
CA ARG A 363 18.93 36.65 31.48
C ARG A 363 18.51 37.43 30.22
N GLU A 364 19.38 37.53 29.23
CA GLU A 364 19.09 38.19 27.95
C GLU A 364 18.04 37.40 27.10
N LYS A 365 18.06 36.06 27.17
CA LYS A 365 17.03 35.22 26.57
C LYS A 365 15.63 35.42 27.21
N ARG A 366 15.55 35.73 28.51
CA ARG A 366 14.26 35.98 29.19
C ARG A 366 13.71 37.37 28.91
N GLU A 367 14.55 38.35 28.64
CA GLU A 367 14.12 39.72 28.30
C GLU A 367 13.65 39.81 26.83
N GLU A 368 14.22 39.03 25.91
CA GLU A 368 13.75 38.90 24.53
C GLU A 368 12.40 38.17 24.44
N MET A 369 12.11 37.22 25.34
CA MET A 369 10.83 36.50 25.37
C MET A 369 9.66 37.32 25.93
N GLN A 370 9.92 38.41 26.65
CA GLN A 370 8.83 39.26 27.19
C GLN A 370 8.43 40.43 26.29
N GLY A 371 9.06 40.61 25.14
CA GLY A 371 8.85 41.78 24.25
C GLY A 371 8.36 41.49 22.86
N LYS A 372 8.01 40.26 22.51
CA LYS A 372 7.42 39.93 21.19
C LYS A 372 6.13 39.19 21.35
N GLU A 373 5.01 39.90 21.15
CA GLU A 373 3.72 39.37 20.73
C GLU A 373 3.87 38.58 19.42
N GLU A 374 3.07 37.54 19.33
CA GLU A 374 2.87 36.63 18.22
C GLU A 374 3.15 37.25 16.82
N ALA A 375 4.28 36.89 16.26
CA ALA A 375 4.50 36.97 14.83
C ALA A 375 5.42 35.83 14.41
N ASP A 376 4.87 34.89 13.64
CA ASP A 376 5.50 33.88 12.81
C ASP A 376 7.03 33.69 12.99
N VAL A 377 7.43 32.76 13.85
CA VAL A 377 8.79 32.26 13.88
C VAL A 377 8.84 30.97 13.04
N LYS A 378 8.76 31.11 11.71
CA LYS A 378 9.51 30.27 10.79
C LYS A 378 10.93 30.78 10.76
N ASN A 379 11.72 30.51 11.77
CA ASN A 379 13.17 30.55 11.65
C ASN A 379 13.59 29.19 11.07
N ASP A 380 13.70 29.10 9.76
CA ASP A 380 14.63 28.21 9.09
C ASP A 380 16.06 28.64 9.50
N GLU A 381 16.49 28.33 10.72
CA GLU A 381 17.90 28.30 11.05
C GLU A 381 18.48 27.16 10.19
N LYS A 382 19.11 27.48 9.06
CA LYS A 382 19.94 26.55 8.30
C LYS A 382 20.94 25.98 9.29
N ILE A 383 20.73 24.73 9.67
CA ILE A 383 21.63 23.97 10.52
C ILE A 383 22.89 23.78 9.68
N ASN A 384 23.98 24.49 10.03
CA ASN A 384 25.25 24.33 9.34
C ASN A 384 25.92 23.03 9.80
N GLU A 385 26.43 22.29 8.84
CA GLU A 385 27.14 21.03 9.06
C GLU A 385 28.65 21.28 9.03
N TYR A 386 29.36 20.61 9.90
CA TYR A 386 30.79 20.78 10.09
C TYR A 386 31.46 19.42 10.23
N VAL A 387 32.72 19.38 9.79
CA VAL A 387 33.62 18.22 9.94
C VAL A 387 34.96 18.70 10.56
N PHE A 388 35.55 17.85 11.40
CA PHE A 388 36.89 18.08 11.90
C PHE A 388 37.92 17.40 11.00
N VAL A 389 38.76 18.22 10.34
CA VAL A 389 39.91 17.74 9.58
C VAL A 389 41.12 17.67 10.48
N TYR A 390 41.84 16.55 10.47
CA TYR A 390 43.10 16.35 11.15
C TYR A 390 44.23 16.95 10.32
N LYS A 391 44.90 17.99 10.84
CA LYS A 391 46.04 18.62 10.17
C LYS A 391 47.06 19.09 11.23
N ASP A 392 48.32 18.68 11.07
CA ASP A 392 49.43 19.10 11.97
C ASP A 392 49.10 18.86 13.46
N GLU A 393 48.63 17.64 13.82
CA GLU A 393 48.23 17.25 15.19
C GLU A 393 47.13 18.13 15.79
N THR A 394 46.41 18.87 14.97
CA THR A 394 45.28 19.71 15.39
C THR A 394 43.97 19.37 14.66
N ALA A 395 42.85 19.56 15.36
CA ALA A 395 41.52 19.42 14.82
C ALA A 395 41.02 20.74 14.24
N LYS A 396 40.90 20.85 12.91
CA LYS A 396 40.40 22.04 12.23
C LYS A 396 38.95 21.85 11.84
N LEU A 397 38.07 22.72 12.33
CA LEU A 397 36.64 22.69 11.99
C LEU A 397 36.41 23.33 10.62
N ILE A 398 35.84 22.58 9.69
CA ILE A 398 35.50 23.02 8.34
C ILE A 398 34.02 22.89 8.14
N LYS A 399 33.38 23.93 7.58
CA LYS A 399 31.98 23.88 7.16
C LYS A 399 31.90 23.05 5.89
N VAL A 400 30.94 22.13 5.84
CA VAL A 400 30.72 21.27 4.70
C VAL A 400 29.25 21.39 4.22
N GLU A 401 29.02 21.08 2.98
CA GLU A 401 27.68 20.81 2.44
C GLU A 401 27.59 19.31 2.12
N THR A 402 26.52 18.70 2.60
CA THR A 402 26.30 17.26 2.42
C THR A 402 25.28 17.01 1.32
N GLY A 403 25.30 15.81 0.76
CA GLY A 403 24.38 15.35 -0.28
C GLY A 403 23.75 14.01 0.06
N VAL A 404 23.80 13.07 -0.88
CA VAL A 404 23.25 11.72 -0.75
C VAL A 404 23.98 10.94 0.34
N GLN A 405 23.25 10.09 1.08
CA GLN A 405 23.82 9.26 2.14
C GLN A 405 23.26 7.84 2.09
N ASP A 406 24.09 6.92 2.58
CA ASP A 406 23.65 5.54 2.89
C ASP A 406 23.67 5.31 4.42
N ASN A 407 23.59 4.07 4.87
CA ASN A 407 23.63 3.72 6.29
C ASN A 407 24.98 3.98 6.99
N THR A 408 26.06 4.24 6.24
CA THR A 408 27.46 4.33 6.75
C THR A 408 28.15 5.60 6.32
N TYR A 409 27.95 6.04 5.08
CA TYR A 409 28.65 7.12 4.43
C TYR A 409 27.71 8.22 3.95
N ILE A 410 28.24 9.44 3.93
CA ILE A 410 27.54 10.64 3.44
C ILE A 410 28.40 11.34 2.40
N GLN A 411 27.78 11.80 1.33
CA GLN A 411 28.41 12.61 0.30
C GLN A 411 28.79 13.99 0.85
N ILE A 412 29.97 14.47 0.48
CA ILE A 412 30.37 15.86 0.65
C ILE A 412 30.38 16.53 -0.72
N THR A 413 29.55 17.56 -0.86
CA THR A 413 29.45 18.35 -2.09
C THR A 413 30.41 19.54 -2.09
N GLU A 414 30.64 20.16 -0.93
CA GLU A 414 31.55 21.27 -0.75
C GLU A 414 32.26 21.19 0.60
N GLY A 415 33.54 21.64 0.66
CA GLY A 415 34.29 21.87 1.90
C GLY A 415 35.43 20.93 2.16
N LEU A 416 35.55 19.80 1.48
CA LEU A 416 36.67 18.84 1.61
C LEU A 416 37.20 18.45 0.24
N ASP A 417 38.50 18.10 0.21
CA ASP A 417 39.18 17.57 -0.96
C ASP A 417 39.49 16.07 -0.77
N GLU A 418 39.64 15.35 -1.90
CA GLU A 418 40.05 13.93 -1.88
C GLU A 418 41.44 13.82 -1.22
N GLY A 419 41.53 12.90 -0.26
CA GLY A 419 42.78 12.67 0.50
C GLY A 419 42.88 13.45 1.82
N ASP A 420 41.92 14.31 2.14
CA ASP A 420 41.83 14.94 3.46
C ASP A 420 41.61 13.90 4.55
N GLU A 421 42.22 14.07 5.72
CA GLU A 421 41.96 13.21 6.89
C GLU A 421 40.89 13.81 7.78
N VAL A 422 39.77 13.13 7.96
CA VAL A 422 38.66 13.58 8.82
C VAL A 422 38.61 12.75 10.12
N ILE A 423 38.26 13.39 11.24
CA ILE A 423 38.14 12.76 12.55
C ILE A 423 36.75 12.08 12.62
N VAL A 424 36.75 10.75 12.81
CA VAL A 424 35.51 9.95 12.84
C VAL A 424 35.15 9.41 14.23
N ALA A 425 36.13 9.27 15.12
CA ALA A 425 35.89 8.71 16.45
C ALA A 425 36.81 9.33 17.53
N PRO A 426 36.39 9.32 18.80
CA PRO A 426 35.07 8.88 19.29
C PRO A 426 33.98 9.92 19.01
N TYR A 427 32.77 9.48 18.71
CA TYR A 427 31.64 10.34 18.36
C TYR A 427 31.38 11.48 19.37
N ARG A 428 31.55 11.18 20.67
CA ARG A 428 31.42 12.20 21.73
C ARG A 428 32.47 13.33 21.60
N ALA A 429 33.66 13.02 21.10
CA ALA A 429 34.70 14.05 20.87
C ALA A 429 34.26 14.94 19.69
N VAL A 430 33.86 14.35 18.58
CA VAL A 430 33.40 15.05 17.37
C VAL A 430 32.16 15.91 17.65
N SER A 431 31.15 15.34 18.33
CA SER A 431 29.87 16.04 18.53
C SER A 431 29.88 17.10 19.64
N LYS A 432 30.69 16.92 20.71
CA LYS A 432 30.56 17.77 21.92
C LYS A 432 31.87 18.36 22.45
N THR A 433 33.02 17.65 22.35
CA THR A 433 34.20 18.00 23.14
C THR A 433 35.21 18.79 22.35
N LEU A 434 35.49 18.40 21.10
CA LEU A 434 36.50 19.04 20.25
C LEU A 434 36.09 20.46 19.85
N LYS A 435 37.06 21.36 19.86
CA LYS A 435 36.95 22.72 19.38
C LYS A 435 37.94 22.95 18.24
N ASN A 436 37.68 23.98 17.43
CA ASN A 436 38.60 24.37 16.39
C ASN A 436 39.98 24.73 16.95
N GLY A 437 41.00 24.01 16.48
CA GLY A 437 42.39 24.22 16.91
C GLY A 437 42.86 23.38 18.13
N ASP A 438 42.03 22.47 18.64
CA ASP A 438 42.44 21.59 19.73
C ASP A 438 43.52 20.61 19.26
N GLU A 439 44.51 20.35 20.14
CA GLU A 439 45.54 19.33 19.91
C GLU A 439 44.94 17.94 20.07
N VAL A 440 45.16 17.09 19.09
CA VAL A 440 44.62 15.72 19.02
C VAL A 440 45.71 14.70 18.68
N GLU A 441 45.62 13.52 19.26
CA GLU A 441 46.53 12.41 19.01
C GLU A 441 45.83 11.34 18.13
N LYS A 442 46.37 11.08 16.94
CA LYS A 442 45.86 10.06 16.03
C LYS A 442 46.18 8.68 16.57
N VAL A 443 45.13 7.86 16.77
CA VAL A 443 45.23 6.46 17.20
C VAL A 443 44.34 5.59 16.30
N LYS A 444 44.64 4.30 16.25
CA LYS A 444 43.77 3.37 15.51
C LYS A 444 42.41 3.24 16.21
N LYS A 445 41.34 3.09 15.42
CA LYS A 445 39.96 2.95 15.92
C LYS A 445 39.81 1.83 16.97
N GLU A 446 40.58 0.74 16.82
CA GLU A 446 40.59 -0.42 17.72
C GLU A 446 41.22 -0.09 19.10
N ASP A 447 42.18 0.85 19.14
CA ASP A 447 42.89 1.23 20.38
C ASP A 447 42.13 2.27 21.21
N LEU A 448 41.12 2.93 20.62
CA LEU A 448 40.25 3.87 21.34
C LEU A 448 39.30 3.18 22.34
N PHE A 449 38.98 1.91 22.11
CA PHE A 449 38.03 1.16 22.92
C PHE A 449 38.67 0.09 23.81
N LYS A 450 40.03 -0.02 23.79
CA LYS A 450 40.72 -0.81 24.81
C LYS A 450 40.71 -0.01 26.09
N SER A 451 39.96 -0.47 27.10
CA SER A 451 40.00 0.08 28.45
C SER A 451 41.44 0.03 29.00
N GLU A 452 41.90 1.12 29.64
CA GLU A 452 43.12 1.19 30.44
C GLU A 452 42.97 0.35 31.73
N ASP A 453 42.50 -0.87 31.68
CA ASP A 453 42.46 -1.82 32.78
C ASP A 453 43.30 -3.06 32.39
N ASP A 454 44.64 -2.91 32.63
CA ASP A 454 45.59 -3.95 33.02
C ASP A 454 46.66 -3.34 33.91
#